data_62976ece8b633f30b16a8093739eb258
#
_entry.id   62976ece8b633f30b16a8093739eb258
#
_cell.length_a   1.000
_cell.length_b   1.000
_cell.length_c   1.000
_cell.angle_alpha   90.00
_cell.angle_beta   90.00
_cell.angle_gamma   90.00
#
_symmetry.space_group_name_H-M   'P 1'
#
loop_
_entity.id
_entity.type
_entity.pdbx_description
1 polymer ?
#
loop_
_entity_poly.entity_id
_entity_poly.type
_entity_poly.pdbx_seq_one_letter_code
_entity_poly.pdbx_strand_id
1 'polypeptide(L)'
;MKLTKEQSQEIKDQQSQANNTKRITAPELEKILYEAIPVLDHGFIRVIDYMGDDTSIVQAARVSYGKGTKKVNTDAGLIKYLMRHWHSTPFEMCEIKYHVKLPIFIARQWIRHRTANVNEYSARYSILDKEFYLPSPKHLAAQSQSNRQGRGDIIEGDQAKQVLDLLKSDAERTYKNYEQMLNERYDGSIIDEKKSGLARE
;
A
#
# COMPACT_ATOMS: atom_id res chain seq x y z
N MET A 1 -4.16 -3.28 12.98
CA MET A 1 -2.70 -3.42 13.22
C MET A 1 -2.36 -2.81 14.57
N LYS A 2 -1.57 -3.50 15.42
CA LYS A 2 -1.03 -2.91 16.66
C LYS A 2 0.47 -2.71 16.44
N LEU A 3 0.93 -1.47 16.49
CA LEU A 3 2.36 -1.15 16.44
C LEU A 3 3.06 -1.63 17.72
N THR A 4 4.29 -2.12 17.60
CA THR A 4 5.14 -2.36 18.76
C THR A 4 5.57 -1.03 19.41
N LYS A 5 6.06 -1.08 20.64
CA LYS A 5 6.59 0.12 21.31
C LYS A 5 7.79 0.72 20.55
N GLU A 6 8.64 -0.14 20.01
CA GLU A 6 9.81 0.24 19.21
C GLU A 6 9.39 0.94 17.92
N GLN A 7 8.46 0.36 17.17
CA GLN A 7 7.89 0.98 15.96
C GLN A 7 7.22 2.33 16.24
N SER A 8 6.50 2.42 17.37
CA SER A 8 5.85 3.68 17.77
C SER A 8 6.88 4.74 18.16
N GLN A 9 8.00 4.35 18.76
CA GLN A 9 9.08 5.28 19.10
C GLN A 9 9.82 5.72 17.83
N GLU A 10 10.15 4.81 16.93
CA GLU A 10 10.76 5.13 15.63
C GLU A 10 9.96 6.17 14.84
N ILE A 11 8.62 5.99 14.78
CA ILE A 11 7.74 6.95 14.12
C ILE A 11 7.84 8.34 14.77
N LYS A 12 7.82 8.41 16.09
CA LYS A 12 7.96 9.69 16.83
C LYS A 12 9.30 10.35 16.58
N ASP A 13 10.36 9.57 16.56
CA ASP A 13 11.71 10.08 16.31
C ASP A 13 11.83 10.63 14.90
N GLN A 14 11.26 9.96 13.89
CA GLN A 14 11.19 10.45 12.51
C GLN A 14 10.36 11.73 12.39
N GLN A 15 9.21 11.81 13.05
CA GLN A 15 8.35 13.00 13.03
C GLN A 15 8.96 14.20 13.78
N SER A 16 9.85 13.96 14.75
CA SER A 16 10.54 15.02 15.51
C SER A 16 11.74 15.62 14.78
N GLN A 17 12.22 15.00 13.70
CA GLN A 17 13.36 15.52 12.95
C GLN A 17 12.97 16.80 12.19
N ALA A 18 13.68 17.89 12.49
CA ALA A 18 13.55 19.14 11.77
C ALA A 18 14.74 19.33 10.81
N ASN A 19 14.46 19.52 9.53
CA ASN A 19 15.46 19.76 8.50
C ASN A 19 15.33 21.16 7.93
N ASN A 20 16.44 21.91 7.91
CA ASN A 20 16.50 23.24 7.29
C ASN A 20 16.70 23.14 5.78
N THR A 21 15.72 22.66 5.07
CA THR A 21 15.73 22.62 3.60
C THR A 21 14.76 23.65 3.02
N LYS A 22 15.16 24.31 1.95
CA LYS A 22 14.27 25.20 1.18
C LYS A 22 13.43 24.36 0.22
N ARG A 23 12.43 23.72 0.74
CA ARG A 23 11.54 22.81 0.03
C ARG A 23 10.10 23.27 0.17
N ILE A 24 9.30 23.12 -0.88
CA ILE A 24 7.85 23.30 -0.80
C ILE A 24 7.31 22.19 0.09
N THR A 25 6.46 22.56 1.04
CA THR A 25 5.80 21.62 1.95
C THR A 25 4.30 21.71 1.83
N ALA A 26 3.62 20.56 1.95
CA ALA A 26 2.17 20.44 2.06
C ALA A 26 1.79 20.22 3.53
N PRO A 27 1.27 21.24 4.25
CA PRO A 27 1.08 21.17 5.71
C PRO A 27 0.22 20.00 6.18
N GLU A 28 -0.74 19.57 5.38
CA GLU A 28 -1.60 18.43 5.74
C GLU A 28 -0.89 17.08 5.57
N LEU A 29 0.03 16.96 4.62
CA LEU A 29 0.88 15.76 4.49
C LEU A 29 1.93 15.72 5.61
N GLU A 30 2.49 16.87 6.00
CA GLU A 30 3.44 16.93 7.12
C GLU A 30 2.86 16.38 8.42
N LYS A 31 1.56 16.56 8.66
CA LYS A 31 0.87 16.03 9.86
C LYS A 31 0.81 14.51 9.91
N ILE A 32 0.82 13.84 8.77
CA ILE A 32 0.63 12.38 8.65
C ILE A 32 1.88 11.66 8.14
N LEU A 33 3.00 12.38 7.95
CA LEU A 33 4.26 11.75 7.59
C LEU A 33 4.62 10.65 8.59
N TYR A 34 5.04 9.51 8.06
CA TYR A 34 5.44 8.31 8.80
C TYR A 34 4.33 7.65 9.62
N GLU A 35 3.14 8.23 9.70
CA GLU A 35 2.01 7.61 10.39
C GLU A 35 1.50 6.39 9.61
N ALA A 36 1.41 5.24 10.28
CA ALA A 36 0.85 4.03 9.70
C ALA A 36 -0.68 4.05 9.83
N ILE A 37 -1.36 4.43 8.77
CA ILE A 37 -2.82 4.44 8.68
C ILE A 37 -3.30 3.00 8.42
N PRO A 38 -4.00 2.35 9.38
CA PRO A 38 -4.40 0.96 9.24
C PRO A 38 -5.46 0.77 8.16
N VAL A 39 -5.34 -0.32 7.40
CA VAL A 39 -6.31 -0.73 6.38
C VAL A 39 -6.72 -2.17 6.64
N LEU A 40 -7.99 -2.39 6.94
CA LEU A 40 -8.57 -3.70 7.29
C LEU A 40 -7.87 -4.33 8.50
N ASP A 41 -7.40 -5.58 8.37
CA ASP A 41 -6.85 -6.38 9.46
C ASP A 41 -5.34 -6.14 9.67
N HIS A 42 -4.51 -6.45 8.68
CA HIS A 42 -3.05 -6.40 8.75
C HIS A 42 -2.42 -5.34 7.85
N GLY A 43 -3.22 -4.73 6.97
CA GLY A 43 -2.76 -3.74 6.02
C GLY A 43 -2.52 -2.36 6.63
N PHE A 44 -1.72 -1.56 5.96
CA PHE A 44 -1.55 -0.14 6.24
C PHE A 44 -1.08 0.64 5.02
N ILE A 45 -1.28 1.94 5.06
CA ILE A 45 -0.68 2.91 4.16
C ILE A 45 0.07 3.94 5.02
N ARG A 46 1.27 4.30 4.62
CA ARG A 46 2.11 5.29 5.29
C ARG A 46 2.74 6.21 4.25
N VAL A 47 2.60 7.52 4.42
CA VAL A 47 3.33 8.50 3.60
C VAL A 47 4.77 8.56 4.09
N ILE A 48 5.72 8.36 3.19
CA ILE A 48 7.16 8.37 3.52
C ILE A 48 7.81 9.67 3.06
N ASP A 49 7.38 10.18 1.91
CA ASP A 49 7.97 11.35 1.27
C ASP A 49 7.01 11.88 0.22
N TYR A 50 7.19 13.14 -0.18
CA TYR A 50 6.41 13.73 -1.26
C TYR A 50 7.21 14.85 -1.95
N MET A 51 6.81 15.18 -3.16
CA MET A 51 7.34 16.29 -3.94
C MET A 51 6.20 17.17 -4.42
N GLY A 52 6.30 18.47 -4.13
CA GLY A 52 5.35 19.48 -4.59
C GLY A 52 4.10 19.61 -3.72
N ASP A 53 3.27 20.55 -4.11
CA ASP A 53 1.96 20.87 -3.53
C ASP A 53 1.01 21.37 -4.64
N ASP A 54 -0.17 21.84 -4.29
CA ASP A 54 -1.15 22.41 -5.23
C ASP A 54 -0.56 23.58 -6.04
N THR A 55 0.36 24.34 -5.46
CA THR A 55 0.99 25.47 -6.17
C THR A 55 1.93 24.99 -7.28
N SER A 56 2.54 23.84 -7.12
CA SER A 56 3.40 23.20 -8.12
C SER A 56 2.61 22.82 -9.37
N ILE A 57 1.39 22.31 -9.21
CA ILE A 57 0.47 22.01 -10.33
C ILE A 57 0.14 23.29 -11.12
N VAL A 58 -0.19 24.34 -10.38
CA VAL A 58 -0.54 25.64 -10.98
C VAL A 58 0.64 26.27 -11.70
N GLN A 59 1.83 26.20 -11.12
CA GLN A 59 3.05 26.69 -11.75
C GLN A 59 3.34 25.95 -13.05
N ALA A 60 3.26 24.63 -13.04
CA ALA A 60 3.46 23.80 -14.22
C ALA A 60 2.47 24.16 -15.34
N ALA A 61 1.19 24.31 -15.03
CA ALA A 61 0.17 24.71 -16.00
C ALA A 61 0.44 26.09 -16.59
N ARG A 62 0.94 27.04 -15.78
CA ARG A 62 1.19 28.43 -16.20
C ARG A 62 2.50 28.66 -16.98
N VAL A 63 3.42 27.70 -16.93
CA VAL A 63 4.64 27.73 -17.75
C VAL A 63 4.29 27.98 -19.23
N SER A 64 3.24 27.35 -19.71
CA SER A 64 2.79 27.51 -21.11
C SER A 64 2.38 28.95 -21.48
N TYR A 65 2.06 29.77 -20.50
CA TYR A 65 1.62 31.17 -20.73
C TYR A 65 2.67 32.21 -20.33
N GLY A 66 3.84 31.81 -19.83
CA GLY A 66 4.91 32.71 -19.40
C GLY A 66 4.50 33.66 -18.24
N LYS A 67 3.43 33.36 -17.51
CA LYS A 67 2.89 34.19 -16.40
C LYS A 67 3.01 33.43 -15.08
N GLY A 68 3.59 34.07 -14.06
CA GLY A 68 3.72 33.50 -12.74
C GLY A 68 2.37 33.24 -12.04
N THR A 69 2.44 32.70 -10.82
CA THR A 69 1.29 32.35 -9.98
C THR A 69 0.41 33.55 -9.66
N LYS A 70 -0.90 33.37 -9.72
CA LYS A 70 -1.92 34.31 -9.25
C LYS A 70 -2.47 33.81 -7.89
N LYS A 71 -3.30 34.61 -7.24
CA LYS A 71 -3.82 34.36 -5.90
C LYS A 71 -4.49 32.98 -5.72
N VAL A 72 -4.38 32.40 -4.53
CA VAL A 72 -4.82 31.06 -4.11
C VAL A 72 -6.25 30.68 -4.57
N ASN A 73 -7.22 31.56 -4.49
CA ASN A 73 -8.62 31.27 -4.91
C ASN A 73 -8.77 31.03 -6.42
N THR A 74 -7.89 31.63 -7.23
CA THR A 74 -7.87 31.42 -8.69
C THR A 74 -7.20 30.10 -9.05
N ASP A 75 -6.31 29.65 -8.20
CA ASP A 75 -5.51 28.44 -8.39
C ASP A 75 -6.34 27.17 -8.18
N ALA A 76 -7.20 27.12 -7.15
CA ALA A 76 -8.13 26.02 -6.92
C ALA A 76 -9.11 25.83 -8.11
N GLY A 77 -9.56 26.93 -8.72
CA GLY A 77 -10.40 26.91 -9.93
C GLY A 77 -9.65 26.30 -11.12
N LEU A 78 -8.39 26.66 -11.30
CA LEU A 78 -7.54 26.13 -12.36
C LEU A 78 -7.29 24.63 -12.17
N ILE A 79 -6.95 24.17 -10.97
CA ILE A 79 -6.74 22.74 -10.68
C ILE A 79 -8.00 21.93 -11.02
N LYS A 80 -9.18 22.40 -10.59
CA LYS A 80 -10.46 21.75 -10.91
C LYS A 80 -10.73 21.71 -12.43
N TYR A 81 -10.39 22.78 -13.15
CA TYR A 81 -10.49 22.83 -14.61
C TYR A 81 -9.58 21.79 -15.25
N LEU A 82 -8.30 21.75 -14.88
CA LEU A 82 -7.31 20.80 -15.41
C LEU A 82 -7.75 19.34 -15.17
N MET A 83 -8.24 19.02 -13.98
CA MET A 83 -8.78 17.69 -13.65
C MET A 83 -9.97 17.32 -14.54
N ARG A 84 -10.94 18.23 -14.68
CA ARG A 84 -12.16 17.98 -15.47
C ARG A 84 -11.85 17.74 -16.94
N HIS A 85 -10.84 18.41 -17.46
CA HIS A 85 -10.45 18.35 -18.87
C HIS A 85 -9.29 17.40 -19.16
N TRP A 86 -8.91 16.57 -18.18
CA TRP A 86 -7.89 15.52 -18.34
C TRP A 86 -6.49 16.05 -18.73
N HIS A 87 -6.14 17.26 -18.28
CA HIS A 87 -4.79 17.79 -18.42
C HIS A 87 -3.89 17.18 -17.34
N SER A 88 -3.32 16.00 -17.62
CA SER A 88 -2.57 15.22 -16.63
C SER A 88 -1.19 15.76 -16.30
N THR A 89 -0.44 16.25 -17.30
CA THR A 89 0.97 16.67 -17.15
C THR A 89 1.24 17.62 -15.98
N PRO A 90 0.41 18.65 -15.68
CA PRO A 90 0.66 19.49 -14.53
C PRO A 90 0.63 18.75 -13.19
N PHE A 91 -0.17 17.69 -13.09
CA PHE A 91 -0.26 16.86 -11.88
C PHE A 91 0.94 15.92 -11.71
N GLU A 92 1.64 15.59 -12.80
CA GLU A 92 2.85 14.77 -12.78
C GLU A 92 4.05 15.53 -12.16
N MET A 93 3.90 16.83 -11.88
CA MET A 93 4.87 17.64 -11.14
C MET A 93 4.75 17.47 -9.61
N CYS A 94 3.85 16.61 -9.16
CA CYS A 94 3.68 16.22 -7.76
C CYS A 94 3.75 14.72 -7.63
N GLU A 95 4.48 14.24 -6.64
CA GLU A 95 4.61 12.81 -6.35
C GLU A 95 4.41 12.56 -4.85
N ILE A 96 3.86 11.39 -4.50
CA ILE A 96 3.77 10.94 -3.12
C ILE A 96 4.37 9.53 -3.04
N LYS A 97 5.32 9.36 -2.13
CA LYS A 97 5.92 8.06 -1.84
C LYS A 97 5.19 7.39 -0.69
N TYR A 98 4.61 6.24 -0.99
CA TYR A 98 3.92 5.42 0.00
C TYR A 98 4.71 4.18 0.38
N HIS A 99 4.68 3.83 1.67
CA HIS A 99 4.92 2.48 2.13
C HIS A 99 3.56 1.81 2.36
N VAL A 100 3.34 0.69 1.70
CA VAL A 100 2.03 0.01 1.72
C VAL A 100 2.23 -1.46 2.08
N LYS A 101 1.44 -1.95 3.03
CA LYS A 101 1.29 -3.38 3.31
C LYS A 101 -0.07 -3.83 2.85
N LEU A 102 -0.09 -4.79 1.94
CA LEU A 102 -1.33 -5.30 1.33
C LEU A 102 -1.15 -6.77 0.89
N PRO A 103 -2.26 -7.51 0.70
CA PRO A 103 -2.21 -8.86 0.15
C PRO A 103 -1.65 -8.87 -1.28
N ILE A 104 -0.91 -9.93 -1.64
CA ILE A 104 -0.27 -10.05 -2.95
C ILE A 104 -1.26 -9.98 -4.11
N PHE A 105 -2.47 -10.51 -3.97
CA PHE A 105 -3.50 -10.45 -5.03
C PHE A 105 -3.99 -9.01 -5.28
N ILE A 106 -3.99 -8.13 -4.27
CA ILE A 106 -4.25 -6.70 -4.44
C ILE A 106 -3.04 -6.02 -5.08
N ALA A 107 -1.82 -6.34 -4.62
CA ALA A 107 -0.60 -5.79 -5.21
C ALA A 107 -0.51 -6.09 -6.71
N ARG A 108 -0.86 -7.30 -7.13
CA ARG A 108 -0.87 -7.70 -8.55
C ARG A 108 -1.85 -6.89 -9.40
N GLN A 109 -2.94 -6.40 -8.84
CA GLN A 109 -3.85 -5.48 -9.52
C GLN A 109 -3.28 -4.05 -9.54
N TRP A 110 -2.76 -3.59 -8.42
CA TRP A 110 -2.25 -2.22 -8.29
C TRP A 110 -1.05 -1.94 -9.20
N ILE A 111 -0.08 -2.86 -9.27
CA ILE A 111 1.13 -2.74 -10.11
C ILE A 111 0.83 -2.60 -11.62
N ARG A 112 -0.39 -2.86 -12.05
CA ARG A 112 -0.82 -2.63 -13.44
C ARG A 112 -1.01 -1.15 -13.77
N HIS A 113 -1.11 -0.28 -12.78
CA HIS A 113 -1.08 1.17 -12.93
C HIS A 113 0.37 1.64 -13.05
N ARG A 114 0.87 1.75 -14.28
CA ARG A 114 2.30 1.86 -14.61
C ARG A 114 2.90 3.24 -14.44
N THR A 115 2.13 4.23 -13.97
CA THR A 115 2.62 5.59 -13.71
C THR A 115 3.45 5.70 -12.44
N ALA A 116 3.38 4.71 -11.56
CA ALA A 116 4.13 4.66 -10.32
C ALA A 116 5.43 3.85 -10.46
N ASN A 117 6.48 4.30 -9.77
CA ASN A 117 7.65 3.48 -9.49
C ASN A 117 7.34 2.56 -8.32
N VAL A 118 7.71 1.29 -8.42
CA VAL A 118 7.39 0.28 -7.42
C VAL A 118 8.64 -0.46 -7.00
N ASN A 119 8.81 -0.66 -5.69
CA ASN A 119 9.76 -1.57 -5.10
C ASN A 119 9.03 -2.49 -4.14
N GLU A 120 9.24 -3.79 -4.25
CA GLU A 120 8.55 -4.80 -3.47
C GLU A 120 9.48 -5.47 -2.46
N TYR A 121 8.92 -5.87 -1.33
CA TYR A 121 9.55 -6.73 -0.36
C TYR A 121 9.86 -8.09 -0.98
N SER A 122 11.09 -8.57 -0.82
CA SER A 122 11.51 -9.84 -1.43
C SER A 122 11.52 -10.98 -0.42
N ALA A 123 10.71 -11.99 -0.67
CA ALA A 123 10.72 -13.25 0.07
C ALA A 123 12.03 -14.03 -0.09
N ARG A 124 12.86 -13.69 -1.08
CA ARG A 124 14.19 -14.30 -1.29
C ARG A 124 15.22 -13.88 -0.24
N TYR A 125 15.03 -12.70 0.36
CA TYR A 125 15.98 -12.14 1.32
C TYR A 125 15.47 -12.12 2.76
N SER A 126 14.17 -12.28 2.94
CA SER A 126 13.53 -12.20 4.24
C SER A 126 12.40 -13.21 4.36
N ILE A 127 12.17 -13.70 5.56
CA ILE A 127 11.02 -14.56 5.86
C ILE A 127 9.77 -13.68 5.88
N LEU A 128 8.72 -14.11 5.18
CA LEU A 128 7.45 -13.40 5.14
C LEU A 128 6.74 -13.50 6.49
N ASP A 129 6.04 -12.43 6.87
CA ASP A 129 5.17 -12.44 8.03
C ASP A 129 4.08 -13.52 7.89
N LYS A 130 3.75 -14.19 9.00
CA LYS A 130 2.65 -15.17 9.06
C LYS A 130 1.31 -14.45 9.21
N GLU A 131 1.02 -13.56 8.28
CA GLU A 131 -0.21 -12.78 8.25
C GLU A 131 -0.93 -12.98 6.92
N PHE A 132 -2.16 -13.47 6.99
CA PHE A 132 -2.98 -13.76 5.82
C PHE A 132 -4.26 -12.93 5.89
N TYR A 133 -4.65 -12.34 4.77
CA TYR A 133 -5.91 -11.64 4.68
C TYR A 133 -7.07 -12.63 4.76
N LEU A 134 -7.91 -12.45 5.77
CA LEU A 134 -9.19 -13.14 5.90
C LEU A 134 -10.31 -12.09 5.84
N PRO A 135 -11.24 -12.18 4.86
CA PRO A 135 -12.34 -11.24 4.77
C PRO A 135 -13.21 -11.34 6.02
N SER A 136 -13.65 -10.19 6.55
CA SER A 136 -14.70 -10.23 7.59
C SER A 136 -16.00 -10.79 7.00
N PRO A 137 -16.88 -11.41 7.79
CA PRO A 137 -18.13 -12.01 7.29
C PRO A 137 -18.96 -11.04 6.43
N LYS A 138 -19.04 -9.78 6.81
CA LYS A 138 -19.74 -8.73 6.05
C LYS A 138 -19.12 -8.40 4.68
N HIS A 139 -17.91 -8.86 4.41
CA HIS A 139 -17.22 -8.69 3.13
C HIS A 139 -17.19 -9.97 2.28
N LEU A 140 -17.75 -11.06 2.80
CA LEU A 140 -17.85 -12.30 2.05
C LEU A 140 -19.16 -12.29 1.24
N ALA A 141 -19.05 -12.19 -0.07
CA ALA A 141 -20.21 -12.09 -0.95
C ALA A 141 -20.07 -13.04 -2.14
N ALA A 142 -21.20 -13.52 -2.63
CA ALA A 142 -21.29 -14.25 -3.88
C ALA A 142 -20.93 -13.37 -5.08
N GLN A 143 -20.66 -13.97 -6.22
CA GLN A 143 -20.50 -13.23 -7.47
C GLN A 143 -21.87 -12.74 -7.96
N SER A 144 -21.94 -11.51 -8.45
CA SER A 144 -23.17 -10.98 -9.07
C SER A 144 -23.52 -11.76 -10.33
N GLN A 145 -24.80 -12.09 -10.49
CA GLN A 145 -25.31 -12.78 -11.69
C GLN A 145 -25.47 -11.83 -12.87
N SER A 146 -25.76 -10.55 -12.62
CA SER A 146 -25.99 -9.54 -13.66
C SER A 146 -24.71 -8.84 -14.11
N ASN A 147 -23.74 -8.64 -13.21
CA ASN A 147 -22.45 -8.06 -13.52
C ASN A 147 -21.34 -8.97 -12.99
N ARG A 148 -20.71 -9.72 -13.88
CA ARG A 148 -19.68 -10.71 -13.54
C ARG A 148 -18.46 -10.13 -12.81
N GLN A 149 -18.25 -8.83 -12.86
CA GLN A 149 -17.21 -8.12 -12.10
C GLN A 149 -17.72 -7.58 -10.76
N GLY A 150 -19.02 -7.62 -10.54
CA GLY A 150 -19.68 -7.12 -9.33
C GLY A 150 -19.82 -8.19 -8.26
N ARG A 151 -20.13 -7.72 -7.06
CA ARG A 151 -20.46 -8.57 -5.91
C ARG A 151 -21.97 -8.75 -5.85
N GLY A 152 -22.40 -9.95 -5.50
CA GLY A 152 -23.78 -10.30 -5.21
C GLY A 152 -24.10 -10.20 -3.72
N ASP A 153 -25.04 -11.02 -3.27
CA ASP A 153 -25.49 -11.05 -1.88
C ASP A 153 -24.38 -11.52 -0.93
N ILE A 154 -24.43 -11.05 0.30
CA ILE A 154 -23.53 -11.47 1.37
C ILE A 154 -23.82 -12.94 1.70
N ILE A 155 -22.77 -13.74 1.80
CA ILE A 155 -22.86 -15.13 2.24
C ILE A 155 -22.91 -15.15 3.76
N GLU A 156 -23.94 -15.73 4.34
CA GLU A 156 -24.18 -15.74 5.78
C GLU A 156 -24.22 -17.17 6.37
N GLY A 157 -24.27 -17.27 7.67
CA GLY A 157 -24.47 -18.52 8.42
C GLY A 157 -23.33 -19.53 8.26
N ASP A 158 -23.68 -20.81 8.22
CA ASP A 158 -22.73 -21.92 8.16
C ASP A 158 -21.88 -21.93 6.89
N GLN A 159 -22.44 -21.48 5.79
CA GLN A 159 -21.72 -21.39 4.51
C GLN A 159 -20.58 -20.36 4.59
N ALA A 160 -20.83 -19.20 5.18
CA ALA A 160 -19.80 -18.19 5.38
C ALA A 160 -18.68 -18.73 6.28
N LYS A 161 -19.05 -19.41 7.37
CA LYS A 161 -18.10 -20.03 8.28
C LYS A 161 -17.24 -21.07 7.58
N GLN A 162 -17.84 -21.98 6.81
CA GLN A 162 -17.10 -22.99 6.06
C GLN A 162 -16.07 -22.38 5.10
N VAL A 163 -16.45 -21.31 4.37
CA VAL A 163 -15.53 -20.63 3.45
C VAL A 163 -14.37 -19.97 4.20
N LEU A 164 -14.65 -19.31 5.32
CA LEU A 164 -13.61 -18.66 6.13
C LEU A 164 -12.66 -19.69 6.78
N ASP A 165 -13.19 -20.79 7.30
CA ASP A 165 -12.40 -21.88 7.88
C ASP A 165 -11.51 -22.55 6.80
N LEU A 166 -12.02 -22.71 5.58
CA LEU A 166 -11.24 -23.24 4.45
C LEU A 166 -10.08 -22.30 4.10
N LEU A 167 -10.34 -21.01 3.93
CA LEU A 167 -9.31 -20.00 3.62
C LEU A 167 -8.23 -19.97 4.70
N LYS A 168 -8.62 -19.97 5.96
CA LYS A 168 -7.70 -19.97 7.09
C LYS A 168 -6.85 -21.23 7.15
N SER A 169 -7.47 -22.40 7.09
CA SER A 169 -6.78 -23.67 7.19
C SER A 169 -5.81 -23.89 6.02
N ASP A 170 -6.16 -23.46 4.81
CA ASP A 170 -5.29 -23.58 3.65
C ASP A 170 -4.07 -22.65 3.75
N ALA A 171 -4.28 -21.41 4.19
CA ALA A 171 -3.19 -20.46 4.42
C ALA A 171 -2.21 -20.99 5.50
N GLU A 172 -2.72 -21.46 6.64
CA GLU A 172 -1.90 -22.00 7.74
C GLU A 172 -1.15 -23.26 7.31
N ARG A 173 -1.80 -24.17 6.59
CA ARG A 173 -1.18 -25.39 6.05
C ARG A 173 -0.05 -25.06 5.07
N THR A 174 -0.30 -24.15 4.16
CA THR A 174 0.69 -23.74 3.14
C THR A 174 1.89 -23.08 3.80
N TYR A 175 1.66 -22.21 4.78
CA TYR A 175 2.75 -21.57 5.50
C TYR A 175 3.57 -22.57 6.34
N LYS A 176 2.91 -23.55 6.96
CA LYS A 176 3.60 -24.63 7.68
C LYS A 176 4.52 -25.43 6.76
N ASN A 177 4.08 -25.72 5.54
CA ASN A 177 4.91 -26.40 4.54
C ASN A 177 6.12 -25.52 4.15
N TYR A 178 5.92 -24.21 4.02
CA TYR A 178 7.01 -23.26 3.78
C TYR A 178 8.02 -23.25 4.95
N GLU A 179 7.55 -23.20 6.21
CA GLU A 179 8.41 -23.28 7.40
C GLU A 179 9.21 -24.59 7.41
N GLN A 180 8.58 -25.69 7.05
CA GLN A 180 9.25 -26.99 6.95
C GLN A 180 10.35 -26.99 5.88
N MET A 181 10.07 -26.46 4.68
CA MET A 181 11.07 -26.34 3.63
C MET A 181 12.24 -25.38 3.95
N LEU A 182 12.00 -24.40 4.83
CA LEU A 182 13.06 -23.54 5.35
C LEU A 182 14.01 -24.29 6.30
N ASN A 183 13.46 -25.20 7.12
CA ASN A 183 14.18 -25.83 8.21
C ASN A 183 14.77 -27.19 7.85
N GLU A 184 14.31 -27.82 6.77
CA GLU A 184 14.72 -29.18 6.36
C GLU A 184 15.32 -29.17 4.95
N ARG A 185 16.38 -29.98 4.78
CA ARG A 185 16.83 -30.38 3.44
C ARG A 185 15.87 -31.41 2.88
N TYR A 186 15.89 -31.59 1.57
CA TYR A 186 15.14 -32.62 0.87
C TYR A 186 15.50 -34.05 1.36
N ASP A 187 16.67 -34.20 1.97
CA ASP A 187 17.17 -35.44 2.59
C ASP A 187 16.82 -35.57 4.09
N GLY A 188 15.99 -34.68 4.63
CA GLY A 188 15.60 -34.67 6.06
C GLY A 188 16.64 -34.07 7.01
N SER A 189 17.76 -33.55 6.53
CA SER A 189 18.74 -32.87 7.37
C SER A 189 18.37 -31.43 7.63
N ILE A 190 18.56 -30.95 8.87
CA ILE A 190 18.30 -29.55 9.26
C ILE A 190 19.27 -28.64 8.49
N ILE A 191 18.72 -27.59 7.88
CA ILE A 191 19.49 -26.58 7.17
C ILE A 191 19.67 -25.33 8.06
N ASP A 192 20.87 -24.77 8.00
CA ASP A 192 21.12 -23.40 8.47
C ASP A 192 20.18 -22.43 7.70
N GLU A 193 19.38 -21.66 8.42
CA GLU A 193 18.38 -20.70 7.87
C GLU A 193 18.93 -19.79 6.77
N LYS A 194 20.23 -19.50 6.80
CA LYS A 194 20.92 -18.66 5.82
C LYS A 194 21.17 -19.36 4.48
N LYS A 195 21.03 -20.69 4.43
CA LYS A 195 21.37 -21.52 3.26
C LYS A 195 20.19 -22.21 2.61
N SER A 196 18.98 -22.04 3.13
CA SER A 196 17.78 -22.68 2.58
C SER A 196 17.32 -21.95 1.30
N GLY A 197 17.89 -22.36 0.16
CA GLY A 197 17.53 -21.81 -1.15
C GLY A 197 16.15 -22.25 -1.64
N LEU A 198 15.77 -23.50 -1.39
CA LEU A 198 14.58 -24.15 -1.97
C LEU A 198 13.24 -23.50 -1.61
N ALA A 199 13.08 -22.95 -0.42
CA ALA A 199 11.83 -22.33 -0.01
C ALA A 199 11.69 -20.85 -0.44
N ARG A 200 12.76 -20.25 -0.98
CA ARG A 200 12.81 -18.85 -1.38
C ARG A 200 12.79 -18.63 -2.88
N GLU A 201 12.90 -19.67 -3.67
CA GLU A 201 12.76 -19.67 -5.12
C GLU A 201 11.36 -20.09 -5.56
#